data_8c7966e6e614aa53f6f45073aa325ced
#
_entry.id   8c7966e6e614aa53f6f45073aa325ced
#
_cell.length_a   1.000
_cell.length_b   1.000
_cell.length_c   1.000
_cell.angle_alpha   90.00
_cell.angle_beta   90.00
_cell.angle_gamma   90.00
#
_symmetry.space_group_name_H-M   'P 1'
#
loop_
_entity.id
_entity.type
_entity.pdbx_description
1 polymer ?
#
loop_
_entity_poly.entity_id
_entity_poly.type
_entity_poly.pdbx_seq_one_letter_code
_entity_poly.pdbx_strand_id
1 'polypeptide(L)'
;LVFIIEMHDRLLSILSDNSGELSDNRKYSNALKYDIGEIVFGAFSVFYMQDPSFLSNQRRLSEYCGESNFQAFFKKGKIPTPNQIRNVLDDIPPESFYRTIDKAVDVLEEEDVLKKFKFFNGGYLIALDGTQYYHSENISCSKCSTKKSKDTMHYHHNMVCASIVSTEIAEAE
;
A
#
# COMPACT_ATOMS: atom_id res chain seq x y z
N LEU A 1 -8.74 -17.76 15.56
CA LEU A 1 -8.42 -17.92 14.13
C LEU A 1 -9.53 -17.36 13.24
N VAL A 2 -10.81 -17.71 13.47
CA VAL A 2 -11.96 -17.21 12.69
C VAL A 2 -12.03 -15.68 12.71
N PHE A 3 -11.94 -15.06 13.87
CA PHE A 3 -11.94 -13.60 14.04
C PHE A 3 -10.84 -12.89 13.21
N ILE A 4 -9.63 -13.46 13.16
CA ILE A 4 -8.52 -12.88 12.39
C ILE A 4 -8.83 -12.91 10.89
N ILE A 5 -9.43 -14.02 10.42
CA ILE A 5 -9.79 -14.17 9.01
C ILE A 5 -10.92 -13.18 8.64
N GLU A 6 -11.95 -13.08 9.45
CA GLU A 6 -13.07 -12.15 9.22
C GLU A 6 -12.61 -10.68 9.20
N MET A 7 -11.75 -10.30 10.15
CA MET A 7 -11.16 -8.96 10.17
C MET A 7 -10.28 -8.70 8.94
N HIS A 8 -9.44 -9.65 8.56
CA HIS A 8 -8.62 -9.57 7.36
C HIS A 8 -9.48 -9.37 6.10
N ASP A 9 -10.52 -10.17 5.93
CA ASP A 9 -11.43 -10.05 4.78
C ASP A 9 -12.17 -8.70 4.79
N ARG A 10 -12.56 -8.21 5.96
CA ARG A 10 -13.17 -6.89 6.11
C ARG A 10 -12.22 -5.76 5.69
N LEU A 11 -10.95 -5.81 6.08
CA LEU A 11 -9.93 -4.83 5.67
C LEU A 11 -9.66 -4.88 4.16
N LEU A 12 -9.59 -6.06 3.56
CA LEU A 12 -9.43 -6.20 2.12
C LEU A 12 -10.66 -5.70 1.35
N SER A 13 -11.89 -5.87 1.89
CA SER A 13 -13.08 -5.33 1.25
C SER A 13 -13.08 -3.81 1.22
N ILE A 14 -12.60 -3.13 2.28
CA ILE A 14 -12.45 -1.67 2.32
C ILE A 14 -11.54 -1.19 1.18
N LEU A 15 -10.39 -1.86 0.97
CA LEU A 15 -9.50 -1.54 -0.14
C LEU A 15 -10.18 -1.78 -1.50
N SER A 16 -10.93 -2.87 -1.62
CA SER A 16 -11.67 -3.20 -2.85
C SER A 16 -12.72 -2.14 -3.19
N ASP A 17 -13.53 -1.75 -2.21
CA ASP A 17 -14.59 -0.75 -2.38
C ASP A 17 -14.01 0.60 -2.75
N ASN A 18 -12.96 1.04 -2.02
CA ASN A 18 -12.29 2.30 -2.34
C ASN A 18 -11.61 2.27 -3.71
N SER A 19 -11.04 1.15 -4.13
CA SER A 19 -10.44 1.03 -5.45
C SER A 19 -11.46 1.17 -6.58
N GLY A 20 -12.71 0.77 -6.35
CA GLY A 20 -13.81 0.97 -7.30
C GLY A 20 -14.26 2.44 -7.42
N GLU A 21 -13.98 3.28 -6.42
CA GLU A 21 -14.30 4.71 -6.41
C GLU A 21 -13.18 5.58 -7.03
N LEU A 22 -12.01 5.00 -7.31
CA LEU A 22 -10.87 5.74 -7.87
C LEU A 22 -11.14 6.21 -9.29
N SER A 23 -10.68 7.42 -9.61
CA SER A 23 -10.75 7.96 -10.96
C SER A 23 -9.81 7.19 -11.88
N ASP A 24 -10.38 6.49 -12.86
CA ASP A 24 -9.61 5.83 -13.91
C ASP A 24 -9.51 6.76 -15.12
N ASN A 25 -8.36 7.41 -15.27
CA ASN A 25 -8.11 8.37 -16.36
C ASN A 25 -7.85 7.69 -17.72
N ARG A 26 -7.83 6.36 -17.77
CA ARG A 26 -7.65 5.63 -19.03
C ARG A 26 -8.89 5.78 -19.89
N LYS A 27 -8.70 5.99 -21.19
CA LYS A 27 -9.83 5.97 -22.13
C LYS A 27 -10.47 4.58 -22.11
N TYR A 28 -11.77 4.55 -21.84
CA TYR A 28 -12.52 3.31 -21.87
C TYR A 28 -12.41 2.69 -23.27
N SER A 29 -11.95 1.45 -23.32
CA SER A 29 -11.91 0.65 -24.52
C SER A 29 -12.02 -0.83 -24.17
N ASN A 30 -12.53 -1.64 -25.07
CA ASN A 30 -12.55 -3.10 -24.93
C ASN A 30 -11.15 -3.73 -24.86
N ALA A 31 -10.10 -2.94 -25.11
CA ALA A 31 -8.69 -3.34 -24.99
C ALA A 31 -8.12 -3.15 -23.58
N LEU A 32 -8.88 -2.60 -22.62
CA LEU A 32 -8.43 -2.54 -21.23
C LEU A 32 -8.35 -3.95 -20.67
N LYS A 33 -7.11 -4.39 -20.44
CA LYS A 33 -6.79 -5.73 -19.97
C LYS A 33 -7.10 -5.91 -18.49
N TYR A 34 -6.93 -4.85 -17.70
CA TYR A 34 -7.04 -4.86 -16.24
C TYR A 34 -7.99 -3.77 -15.77
N ASP A 35 -8.85 -4.07 -14.81
CA ASP A 35 -9.63 -3.06 -14.11
C ASP A 35 -8.77 -2.31 -13.07
N ILE A 36 -9.31 -1.22 -12.53
CA ILE A 36 -8.59 -0.39 -11.55
C ILE A 36 -8.32 -1.15 -10.25
N GLY A 37 -9.24 -2.01 -9.83
CA GLY A 37 -9.09 -2.85 -8.65
C GLY A 37 -7.98 -3.88 -8.83
N GLU A 38 -7.85 -4.51 -10.00
CA GLU A 38 -6.75 -5.42 -10.31
C GLU A 38 -5.40 -4.69 -10.24
N ILE A 39 -5.33 -3.44 -10.71
CA ILE A 39 -4.12 -2.60 -10.63
C ILE A 39 -3.76 -2.28 -9.18
N VAL A 40 -4.74 -1.82 -8.38
CA VAL A 40 -4.53 -1.48 -6.97
C VAL A 40 -4.09 -2.70 -6.17
N PHE A 41 -4.78 -3.84 -6.33
CA PHE A 41 -4.39 -5.06 -5.64
C PHE A 41 -3.07 -5.65 -6.13
N GLY A 42 -2.73 -5.46 -7.41
CA GLY A 42 -1.40 -5.80 -7.93
C GLY A 42 -0.29 -5.01 -7.25
N ALA A 43 -0.50 -3.72 -6.99
CA ALA A 43 0.44 -2.91 -6.22
C ALA A 43 0.46 -3.32 -4.74
N PHE A 44 -0.70 -3.46 -4.12
CA PHE A 44 -0.84 -3.85 -2.71
C PHE A 44 -0.17 -5.19 -2.41
N SER A 45 -0.32 -6.17 -3.31
CA SER A 45 0.22 -7.52 -3.12
C SER A 45 1.74 -7.55 -2.92
N VAL A 46 2.48 -6.62 -3.54
CA VAL A 46 3.96 -6.53 -3.38
C VAL A 46 4.33 -6.30 -1.92
N PHE A 47 3.65 -5.35 -1.27
CA PHE A 47 3.90 -4.99 0.13
C PHE A 47 3.29 -6.03 1.07
N TYR A 48 2.07 -6.47 0.79
CA TYR A 48 1.38 -7.47 1.60
C TYR A 48 2.15 -8.79 1.67
N MET A 49 2.73 -9.21 0.56
CA MET A 49 3.52 -10.45 0.47
C MET A 49 5.01 -10.23 0.74
N GLN A 50 5.42 -9.00 1.06
CA GLN A 50 6.80 -8.61 1.35
C GLN A 50 7.79 -8.99 0.23
N ASP A 51 7.36 -8.86 -1.02
CA ASP A 51 8.22 -9.13 -2.15
C ASP A 51 9.24 -8.01 -2.37
N PRO A 52 10.47 -8.32 -2.80
CA PRO A 52 11.53 -7.32 -2.98
C PRO A 52 11.29 -6.37 -4.16
N SER A 53 10.38 -6.70 -5.07
CA SER A 53 10.03 -5.86 -6.23
C SER A 53 8.73 -6.29 -6.90
N PHE A 54 8.14 -5.37 -7.67
CA PHE A 54 6.97 -5.66 -8.51
C PHE A 54 7.20 -6.84 -9.48
N LEU A 55 8.39 -6.93 -10.06
CA LEU A 55 8.72 -8.03 -10.97
C LEU A 55 8.81 -9.37 -10.24
N SER A 56 9.41 -9.38 -9.05
CA SER A 56 9.49 -10.59 -8.22
C SER A 56 8.10 -11.06 -7.81
N ASN A 57 7.24 -10.15 -7.37
CA ASN A 57 5.85 -10.45 -7.02
C ASN A 57 5.08 -11.03 -8.21
N GLN A 58 5.16 -10.38 -9.39
CA GLN A 58 4.50 -10.86 -10.59
C GLN A 58 4.95 -12.29 -10.96
N ARG A 59 6.27 -12.56 -10.93
CA ARG A 59 6.80 -13.89 -11.21
C ARG A 59 6.30 -14.92 -10.21
N ARG A 60 6.38 -14.62 -8.92
CA ARG A 60 5.89 -15.51 -7.87
C ARG A 60 4.40 -15.81 -8.01
N LEU A 61 3.60 -14.78 -8.26
CA LEU A 61 2.17 -14.97 -8.50
C LEU A 61 1.88 -15.80 -9.76
N SER A 62 2.71 -15.73 -10.80
CA SER A 62 2.52 -16.48 -12.03
C SER A 62 3.07 -17.91 -12.00
N GLU A 63 4.18 -18.15 -11.28
CA GLU A 63 4.89 -19.43 -11.29
C GLU A 63 4.31 -20.47 -10.33
N TYR A 64 3.71 -20.05 -9.21
CA TYR A 64 3.19 -20.93 -8.16
C TYR A 64 1.66 -21.02 -8.12
N CYS A 65 1.02 -21.30 -9.26
CA CYS A 65 -0.43 -21.24 -9.37
C CYS A 65 -1.01 -19.85 -9.03
N GLY A 66 -0.24 -18.80 -9.34
CA GLY A 66 -0.40 -17.46 -8.83
C GLY A 66 -1.70 -16.76 -9.21
N GLU A 67 -2.28 -17.06 -10.36
CA GLU A 67 -3.60 -16.52 -10.69
C GLU A 67 -4.65 -17.02 -9.70
N SER A 68 -4.58 -18.29 -9.27
CA SER A 68 -5.49 -18.83 -8.26
C SER A 68 -5.22 -18.25 -6.87
N ASN A 69 -3.96 -17.95 -6.51
CA ASN A 69 -3.65 -17.30 -5.24
C ASN A 69 -4.07 -15.84 -5.24
N PHE A 70 -3.81 -15.09 -6.30
CA PHE A 70 -4.27 -13.72 -6.44
C PHE A 70 -5.80 -13.65 -6.40
N GLN A 71 -6.47 -14.60 -7.05
CA GLN A 71 -7.92 -14.73 -7.03
C GLN A 71 -8.43 -15.17 -5.65
N ALA A 72 -7.77 -16.12 -5.00
CA ALA A 72 -8.18 -16.63 -3.70
C ALA A 72 -8.05 -15.59 -2.59
N PHE A 73 -6.92 -14.86 -2.53
CA PHE A 73 -6.66 -13.87 -1.49
C PHE A 73 -7.34 -12.53 -1.77
N PHE A 74 -7.30 -12.06 -3.00
CA PHE A 74 -7.75 -10.71 -3.33
C PHE A 74 -9.03 -10.67 -4.15
N LYS A 75 -9.59 -11.83 -4.52
CA LYS A 75 -10.80 -11.97 -5.36
C LYS A 75 -10.66 -11.21 -6.70
N LYS A 76 -9.43 -11.14 -7.22
CA LYS A 76 -9.08 -10.47 -8.49
C LYS A 76 -8.63 -11.50 -9.52
N GLY A 77 -9.05 -11.30 -10.77
CA GLY A 77 -8.88 -12.29 -11.83
C GLY A 77 -7.53 -12.29 -12.50
N LYS A 78 -6.91 -11.12 -12.65
CA LYS A 78 -5.70 -10.96 -13.46
C LYS A 78 -4.59 -10.27 -12.71
N ILE A 79 -3.36 -10.74 -12.94
CA ILE A 79 -2.15 -10.18 -12.35
C ILE A 79 -1.60 -9.11 -13.31
N PRO A 80 -1.64 -7.81 -12.93
CA PRO A 80 -1.13 -6.75 -13.79
C PRO A 80 0.40 -6.76 -13.86
N THR A 81 0.93 -6.30 -14.99
CA THR A 81 2.38 -6.13 -15.14
C THR A 81 2.87 -4.90 -14.36
N PRO A 82 4.16 -4.86 -13.92
CA PRO A 82 4.72 -3.71 -13.23
C PRO A 82 4.55 -2.37 -13.97
N ASN A 83 4.65 -2.39 -15.30
CA ASN A 83 4.46 -1.20 -16.11
C ASN A 83 2.99 -0.73 -16.11
N GLN A 84 2.04 -1.66 -16.13
CA GLN A 84 0.61 -1.32 -16.05
C GLN A 84 0.29 -0.70 -14.68
N ILE A 85 0.81 -1.26 -13.60
CA ILE A 85 0.63 -0.71 -12.26
C ILE A 85 1.14 0.73 -12.20
N ARG A 86 2.37 1.00 -12.63
CA ARG A 86 2.95 2.34 -12.63
C ARG A 86 2.15 3.31 -13.49
N ASN A 87 1.90 2.96 -14.75
CA ASN A 87 1.23 3.86 -15.69
C ASN A 87 -0.18 4.28 -15.23
N VAL A 88 -0.84 3.46 -14.42
CA VAL A 88 -2.17 3.78 -13.92
C VAL A 88 -2.11 4.52 -12.59
N LEU A 89 -1.26 4.05 -11.66
CA LEU A 89 -1.22 4.63 -10.30
C LEU A 89 -0.46 5.95 -10.25
N ASP A 90 0.47 6.22 -11.17
CA ASP A 90 1.20 7.49 -11.21
C ASP A 90 0.28 8.70 -11.42
N ASP A 91 -0.89 8.50 -12.04
CA ASP A 91 -1.90 9.54 -12.28
C ASP A 91 -2.91 9.68 -11.11
N ILE A 92 -2.89 8.77 -10.14
CA ILE A 92 -3.84 8.77 -9.01
C ILE A 92 -3.20 9.49 -7.82
N PRO A 93 -3.82 10.59 -7.33
CA PRO A 93 -3.32 11.29 -6.14
C PRO A 93 -3.30 10.37 -4.92
N PRO A 94 -2.22 10.36 -4.10
CA PRO A 94 -2.15 9.55 -2.89
C PRO A 94 -3.31 9.77 -1.91
N GLU A 95 -3.84 11.00 -1.89
CA GLU A 95 -4.96 11.41 -1.05
C GLU A 95 -6.24 10.59 -1.32
N SER A 96 -6.36 10.03 -2.53
CA SER A 96 -7.48 9.16 -2.91
C SER A 96 -7.55 7.88 -2.05
N PHE A 97 -6.45 7.51 -1.38
CA PHE A 97 -6.37 6.35 -0.50
C PHE A 97 -6.57 6.68 0.99
N TYR A 98 -6.62 7.96 1.38
CA TYR A 98 -6.75 8.32 2.80
C TYR A 98 -8.03 7.77 3.42
N ARG A 99 -9.15 7.81 2.67
CA ARG A 99 -10.41 7.21 3.11
C ARG A 99 -10.32 5.71 3.39
N THR A 100 -9.47 4.98 2.67
CA THR A 100 -9.20 3.55 2.94
C THR A 100 -8.53 3.38 4.29
N ILE A 101 -7.56 4.24 4.59
CA ILE A 101 -6.81 4.22 5.86
C ILE A 101 -7.76 4.56 7.00
N ASP A 102 -8.57 5.63 6.87
CA ASP A 102 -9.53 6.04 7.89
C ASP A 102 -10.51 4.90 8.23
N LYS A 103 -11.14 4.31 7.20
CA LYS A 103 -12.05 3.17 7.39
C LYS A 103 -11.37 1.95 7.99
N ALA A 104 -10.10 1.70 7.65
CA ALA A 104 -9.35 0.59 8.25
C ALA A 104 -9.09 0.85 9.74
N VAL A 105 -8.77 2.08 10.13
CA VAL A 105 -8.62 2.47 11.54
C VAL A 105 -9.94 2.31 12.29
N ASP A 106 -11.06 2.77 11.70
CA ASP A 106 -12.40 2.62 12.30
C ASP A 106 -12.70 1.14 12.60
N VAL A 107 -12.42 0.24 11.65
CA VAL A 107 -12.61 -1.21 11.87
C VAL A 107 -11.73 -1.73 13.00
N LEU A 108 -10.47 -1.30 13.06
CA LEU A 108 -9.56 -1.74 14.13
C LEU A 108 -9.97 -1.21 15.50
N GLU A 109 -10.61 -0.04 15.56
CA GLU A 109 -11.20 0.49 16.80
C GLU A 109 -12.47 -0.27 17.20
N GLU A 110 -13.41 -0.47 16.26
CA GLU A 110 -14.65 -1.22 16.47
C GLU A 110 -14.41 -2.64 17.00
N GLU A 111 -13.38 -3.30 16.52
CA GLU A 111 -12.97 -4.66 16.90
C GLU A 111 -12.05 -4.69 18.14
N ASP A 112 -11.90 -3.57 18.85
CA ASP A 112 -11.03 -3.44 20.02
C ASP A 112 -9.54 -3.79 19.78
N VAL A 113 -9.11 -3.90 18.54
CA VAL A 113 -7.71 -4.24 18.20
C VAL A 113 -6.74 -3.16 18.68
N LEU A 114 -7.15 -1.89 18.56
CA LEU A 114 -6.33 -0.75 18.98
C LEU A 114 -6.33 -0.54 20.50
N LYS A 115 -7.17 -1.24 21.26
CA LYS A 115 -7.26 -1.09 22.73
C LYS A 115 -5.94 -1.35 23.42
N LYS A 116 -5.16 -2.33 22.97
CA LYS A 116 -3.84 -2.66 23.51
C LYS A 116 -2.77 -1.59 23.27
N PHE A 117 -3.01 -0.66 22.34
CA PHE A 117 -2.13 0.45 22.05
C PHE A 117 -2.51 1.73 22.80
N LYS A 118 -3.63 1.72 23.56
CA LYS A 118 -4.03 2.87 24.36
C LYS A 118 -3.04 3.08 25.49
N PHE A 119 -2.62 4.33 25.61
CA PHE A 119 -1.70 4.82 26.61
C PHE A 119 -2.42 5.77 27.58
N PHE A 120 -1.68 6.50 28.35
CA PHE A 120 -2.17 7.39 29.40
C PHE A 120 -3.46 8.16 29.00
N ASN A 121 -4.51 8.10 29.87
CA ASN A 121 -5.82 8.69 29.63
C ASN A 121 -6.56 8.22 28.35
N GLY A 122 -6.26 7.04 27.85
CA GLY A 122 -6.94 6.46 26.68
C GLY A 122 -6.49 7.02 25.33
N GLY A 123 -5.43 7.84 25.30
CA GLY A 123 -4.80 8.30 24.06
C GLY A 123 -3.91 7.24 23.40
N TYR A 124 -3.45 7.53 22.20
CA TYR A 124 -2.46 6.72 21.49
C TYR A 124 -1.10 7.40 21.50
N LEU A 125 -0.04 6.62 21.61
CA LEU A 125 1.31 7.11 21.38
C LEU A 125 1.61 7.03 19.88
N ILE A 126 1.93 8.17 19.27
CA ILE A 126 2.25 8.26 17.85
C ILE A 126 3.75 8.51 17.69
N ALA A 127 4.42 7.58 17.04
CA ALA A 127 5.79 7.78 16.57
C ALA A 127 5.78 8.43 15.19
N LEU A 128 6.58 9.49 15.03
CA LEU A 128 6.78 10.15 13.74
C LEU A 128 8.19 9.86 13.25
N ASP A 129 8.30 9.36 12.03
CA ASP A 129 9.60 9.09 11.41
C ASP A 129 9.64 9.66 9.99
N GLY A 130 10.81 10.21 9.63
CA GLY A 130 11.09 10.75 8.31
C GLY A 130 11.91 9.78 7.48
N THR A 131 11.33 9.24 6.41
CA THR A 131 12.00 8.27 5.55
C THR A 131 12.23 8.82 4.15
N GLN A 132 13.47 8.67 3.65
CA GLN A 132 13.79 8.92 2.26
C GLN A 132 13.51 7.67 1.44
N TYR A 133 12.42 7.69 0.66
CA TYR A 133 11.98 6.53 -0.12
C TYR A 133 12.45 6.53 -1.58
N TYR A 134 12.99 7.66 -2.05
CA TYR A 134 13.53 7.79 -3.39
C TYR A 134 14.82 8.61 -3.38
N HIS A 135 15.82 8.15 -4.13
CA HIS A 135 17.06 8.86 -4.38
C HIS A 135 17.56 8.55 -5.80
N SER A 136 18.00 9.59 -6.51
CA SER A 136 18.63 9.45 -7.83
C SER A 136 19.57 10.64 -8.11
N GLU A 137 20.55 10.40 -8.94
CA GLU A 137 21.45 11.44 -9.48
C GLU A 137 21.03 11.87 -10.89
N ASN A 138 20.24 11.05 -11.57
CA ASN A 138 19.90 11.23 -12.97
C ASN A 138 18.41 11.45 -13.24
N ILE A 139 17.54 10.97 -12.36
CA ILE A 139 16.09 11.03 -12.54
C ILE A 139 15.51 12.00 -11.53
N SER A 140 14.75 12.98 -12.02
CA SER A 140 14.11 13.99 -11.20
C SER A 140 12.69 14.28 -11.67
N CYS A 141 11.86 14.76 -10.77
CA CYS A 141 10.57 15.37 -11.07
C CYS A 141 10.46 16.76 -10.45
N SER A 142 9.42 17.50 -10.79
CA SER A 142 9.21 18.87 -10.28
C SER A 142 9.00 18.95 -8.76
N LYS A 143 8.71 17.82 -8.11
CA LYS A 143 8.48 17.71 -6.65
C LYS A 143 9.69 17.16 -5.89
N CYS A 144 10.81 16.85 -6.58
CA CYS A 144 12.01 16.38 -5.89
C CYS A 144 12.62 17.47 -5.01
N SER A 145 12.98 17.11 -3.80
CA SER A 145 13.98 17.86 -3.02
C SER A 145 15.36 17.62 -3.61
N THR A 146 16.22 18.61 -3.56
CA THR A 146 17.55 18.55 -4.15
C THR A 146 18.64 18.78 -3.12
N LYS A 147 19.75 18.05 -3.25
CA LYS A 147 20.96 18.25 -2.44
C LYS A 147 22.17 18.18 -3.36
N LYS A 148 23.00 19.23 -3.36
CA LYS A 148 24.29 19.21 -4.05
C LYS A 148 25.38 18.67 -3.14
N SER A 149 26.11 17.68 -3.62
CA SER A 149 27.28 17.12 -2.94
C SER A 149 28.45 17.09 -3.92
N LYS A 150 29.50 17.89 -3.62
CA LYS A 150 30.61 18.15 -4.57
C LYS A 150 30.04 18.68 -5.90
N ASP A 151 30.25 17.96 -6.99
CA ASP A 151 29.78 18.34 -8.33
C ASP A 151 28.52 17.57 -8.76
N THR A 152 27.95 16.71 -7.90
CA THR A 152 26.78 15.88 -8.20
C THR A 152 25.52 16.46 -7.56
N MET A 153 24.44 16.55 -8.33
CA MET A 153 23.12 16.89 -7.84
C MET A 153 22.37 15.59 -7.48
N HIS A 154 21.86 15.54 -6.27
CA HIS A 154 21.05 14.42 -5.79
C HIS A 154 19.60 14.87 -5.69
N TYR A 155 18.70 14.08 -6.26
CA TYR A 155 17.26 14.25 -6.23
C TYR A 155 16.65 13.21 -5.28
N HIS A 156 15.77 13.65 -4.38
CA HIS A 156 15.18 12.73 -3.42
C HIS A 156 13.75 13.11 -3.07
N HIS A 157 13.00 12.11 -2.64
CA HIS A 157 11.70 12.28 -2.00
C HIS A 157 11.75 11.74 -0.57
N ASN A 158 11.18 12.51 0.33
CA ASN A 158 11.01 12.10 1.73
C ASN A 158 9.51 12.02 2.03
N MET A 159 9.15 11.15 2.95
CA MET A 159 7.83 11.14 3.55
C MET A 159 7.97 11.09 5.06
N VAL A 160 6.95 11.58 5.75
CA VAL A 160 6.80 11.42 7.19
C VAL A 160 5.76 10.33 7.42
N CYS A 161 6.16 9.29 8.14
CA CYS A 161 5.28 8.22 8.57
C CYS A 161 4.85 8.46 10.02
N ALA A 162 3.55 8.33 10.28
CA ALA A 162 2.99 8.31 11.62
C ALA A 162 2.56 6.87 11.95
N SER A 163 3.03 6.33 13.05
CA SER A 163 2.72 4.97 13.47
C SER A 163 2.19 4.97 14.91
N ILE A 164 1.10 4.25 15.14
CA ILE A 164 0.63 3.95 16.49
C ILE A 164 1.58 2.90 17.06
N VAL A 165 2.18 3.20 18.22
CA VAL A 165 3.14 2.30 18.87
C VAL A 165 2.64 1.84 20.23
N SER A 166 2.96 0.61 20.61
CA SER A 166 2.71 0.09 21.94
C SER A 166 3.84 0.50 22.89
N THR A 167 3.48 0.79 24.14
CA THR A 167 4.46 0.99 25.21
C THR A 167 4.86 -0.32 25.88
N GLU A 168 4.18 -1.41 25.60
CA GLU A 168 4.57 -2.72 26.07
C GLU A 168 5.85 -3.13 25.30
N ILE A 169 6.96 -3.14 25.99
CA ILE A 169 8.18 -3.80 25.50
C ILE A 169 7.82 -5.28 25.47
N ALA A 170 7.70 -5.86 24.29
CA ALA A 170 7.66 -7.30 24.18
C ALA A 170 8.98 -7.80 24.76
N GLU A 171 8.93 -8.37 25.98
CA GLU A 171 10.03 -9.17 26.47
C GLU A 171 10.20 -10.30 25.44
N ALA A 172 11.29 -10.23 24.69
CA ALA A 172 11.67 -11.28 23.77
C ALA A 172 12.04 -12.49 24.64
N GLU A 173 11.17 -13.49 24.67
CA GLU A 173 11.52 -14.85 25.11
C GLU A 173 12.37 -15.55 24.04
#